data_1ce885b00236de6eb31f88bcb13d5b6d
#
_entry.id   1ce885b00236de6eb31f88bcb13d5b6d
#
_cell.length_a   1.000
_cell.length_b   1.000
_cell.length_c   1.000
_cell.angle_alpha   90.00
_cell.angle_beta   90.00
_cell.angle_gamma   90.00
#
_symmetry.space_group_name_H-M   'P 1'
#
loop_
_entity.id
_entity.type
_entity.pdbx_description
1 polymer ?
#
loop_
_entity_poly.entity_id
_entity_poly.type
_entity_poly.pdbx_seq_one_letter_code
_entity_poly.pdbx_strand_id
1 'polypeptide(L)'
;MQKILLYYKFTPIGDAEAVKLWQKTLCDSLSLRGRILVSEHGLNGTVGGDIDDLKAYIKQTKQYAGFKDIVFKWSDGSREDFPRMSVKVRRELVGFQAPEEVQVNDSGVVGGGKHLKPRQVHELVEKYGDDVVFFDGRNEHEAKIGKFRGAVVPNTNTSRDFIEELESDKYNDIKDKKVVTYCTGGIRCEVISAMMKKRGFKEVYQIDGGIVKYGEAYGDDGLWEGSLRVFDDRMTVNFSDKAKTIGECTHCSRKTSNFENCAFANCNDLVLICEDCKQTPDLLYHTQECRQRALSIAAPV
;
A
#
# COMPACT_ATOMS: atom_id res chain seq x y z
N MET A 1 -23.02 8.04 -9.55
CA MET A 1 -21.87 8.50 -8.74
C MET A 1 -20.86 7.38 -8.66
N GLN A 2 -19.60 7.64 -8.98
CA GLN A 2 -18.54 6.62 -8.95
C GLN A 2 -17.69 6.71 -7.69
N LYS A 3 -17.13 5.58 -7.28
CA LYS A 3 -16.23 5.43 -6.14
C LYS A 3 -15.23 4.31 -6.41
N ILE A 4 -14.24 4.20 -5.52
CA ILE A 4 -13.27 3.11 -5.49
C ILE A 4 -13.45 2.33 -4.18
N LEU A 5 -13.36 1.01 -4.25
CA LEU A 5 -13.30 0.10 -3.11
C LEU A 5 -11.90 -0.47 -2.97
N LEU A 6 -11.34 -0.40 -1.75
CA LEU A 6 -10.13 -1.10 -1.35
C LEU A 6 -10.51 -2.15 -0.32
N TYR A 7 -10.00 -3.36 -0.48
CA TYR A 7 -10.31 -4.46 0.43
C TYR A 7 -9.24 -5.54 0.36
N TYR A 8 -9.10 -6.27 1.45
CA TYR A 8 -8.35 -7.51 1.48
C TYR A 8 -8.91 -8.44 2.56
N LYS A 9 -8.63 -9.71 2.44
CA LYS A 9 -8.87 -10.71 3.47
C LYS A 9 -7.82 -11.80 3.36
N PHE A 10 -7.12 -12.05 4.45
CA PHE A 10 -6.35 -13.27 4.61
C PHE A 10 -7.29 -14.37 5.16
N THR A 11 -7.41 -15.45 4.41
CA THR A 11 -8.21 -16.64 4.73
C THR A 11 -7.78 -17.77 3.79
N PRO A 12 -7.75 -19.03 4.21
CA PRO A 12 -7.42 -20.13 3.32
C PRO A 12 -8.39 -20.20 2.12
N ILE A 13 -7.85 -20.33 0.92
CA ILE A 13 -8.61 -20.54 -0.33
C ILE A 13 -8.18 -21.86 -0.94
N GLY A 14 -9.11 -22.81 -1.06
CA GLY A 14 -8.83 -24.15 -1.60
C GLY A 14 -8.57 -24.18 -3.11
N ASP A 15 -9.21 -23.27 -3.88
CA ASP A 15 -9.03 -23.15 -5.34
C ASP A 15 -8.97 -21.67 -5.73
N ALA A 16 -7.76 -21.14 -5.82
CA ALA A 16 -7.51 -19.74 -6.17
C ALA A 16 -7.87 -19.43 -7.64
N GLU A 17 -7.76 -20.41 -8.56
CA GLU A 17 -8.14 -20.19 -9.96
C GLU A 17 -9.67 -20.11 -10.12
N ALA A 18 -10.44 -20.92 -9.42
CA ALA A 18 -11.91 -20.81 -9.40
C ALA A 18 -12.36 -19.46 -8.83
N VAL A 19 -11.75 -19.00 -7.73
CA VAL A 19 -12.04 -17.68 -7.15
C VAL A 19 -11.67 -16.55 -8.10
N LYS A 20 -10.52 -16.63 -8.78
CA LYS A 20 -10.11 -15.65 -9.81
C LYS A 20 -11.15 -15.58 -10.93
N LEU A 21 -11.58 -16.72 -11.47
CA LEU A 21 -12.55 -16.76 -12.57
C LEU A 21 -13.89 -16.16 -12.14
N TRP A 22 -14.37 -16.53 -10.96
CA TRP A 22 -15.59 -15.97 -10.38
C TRP A 22 -15.49 -14.44 -10.21
N GLN A 23 -14.42 -13.95 -9.59
CA GLN A 23 -14.21 -12.51 -9.36
C GLN A 23 -14.11 -11.74 -10.70
N LYS A 24 -13.43 -12.32 -11.71
CA LYS A 24 -13.35 -11.70 -13.04
C LYS A 24 -14.72 -11.58 -13.69
N THR A 25 -15.48 -12.67 -13.70
CA THR A 25 -16.85 -12.70 -14.28
C THR A 25 -17.78 -11.72 -13.56
N LEU A 26 -17.72 -11.68 -12.22
CA LEU A 26 -18.50 -10.73 -11.42
C LEU A 26 -18.15 -9.28 -11.75
N CYS A 27 -16.87 -8.93 -11.81
CA CYS A 27 -16.44 -7.56 -12.15
C CYS A 27 -16.84 -7.18 -13.56
N ASP A 28 -16.72 -8.08 -14.54
CA ASP A 28 -17.13 -7.82 -15.92
C ASP A 28 -18.63 -7.59 -16.04
N SER A 29 -19.45 -8.40 -15.35
CA SER A 29 -20.91 -8.25 -15.35
C SER A 29 -21.38 -6.93 -14.74
N LEU A 30 -20.59 -6.34 -13.84
CA LEU A 30 -20.86 -5.06 -13.16
C LEU A 30 -20.05 -3.90 -13.76
N SER A 31 -19.41 -4.08 -14.91
CA SER A 31 -18.60 -3.07 -15.59
C SER A 31 -17.54 -2.40 -14.71
N LEU A 32 -17.01 -3.12 -13.72
CA LEU A 32 -15.95 -2.64 -12.82
C LEU A 32 -14.58 -2.68 -13.48
N ARG A 33 -13.70 -1.75 -13.12
CA ARG A 33 -12.27 -1.81 -13.45
C ARG A 33 -11.43 -1.80 -12.18
N GLY A 34 -10.23 -2.34 -12.27
CA GLY A 34 -9.35 -2.39 -11.12
C GLY A 34 -8.38 -3.57 -11.15
N ARG A 35 -7.84 -3.87 -9.98
CA ARG A 35 -6.89 -4.97 -9.81
C ARG A 35 -7.30 -5.84 -8.63
N ILE A 36 -7.35 -7.16 -8.86
CA ILE A 36 -7.58 -8.16 -7.81
C ILE A 36 -6.45 -9.18 -7.87
N LEU A 37 -5.86 -9.48 -6.72
CA LEU A 37 -4.94 -10.58 -6.51
C LEU A 37 -5.63 -11.64 -5.68
N VAL A 38 -5.52 -12.89 -6.10
CA VAL A 38 -5.99 -14.08 -5.39
C VAL A 38 -4.80 -14.97 -5.11
N SER A 39 -4.73 -15.55 -3.94
CA SER A 39 -3.77 -16.59 -3.58
C SER A 39 -4.43 -17.63 -2.69
N GLU A 40 -3.75 -18.73 -2.39
CA GLU A 40 -4.17 -19.69 -1.36
C GLU A 40 -4.32 -19.03 0.02
N HIS A 41 -3.70 -17.85 0.23
CA HIS A 41 -3.76 -17.08 1.46
C HIS A 41 -4.91 -16.07 1.52
N GLY A 42 -5.70 -15.89 0.43
CA GLY A 42 -6.81 -14.93 0.45
C GLY A 42 -6.99 -14.09 -0.80
N LEU A 43 -7.55 -12.90 -0.59
CA LEU A 43 -7.96 -11.95 -1.63
C LEU A 43 -7.47 -10.54 -1.29
N ASN A 44 -6.98 -9.83 -2.30
CA ASN A 44 -6.61 -8.40 -2.21
C ASN A 44 -7.09 -7.66 -3.46
N GLY A 45 -7.89 -6.62 -3.31
CA GLY A 45 -8.46 -5.91 -4.44
C GLY A 45 -8.62 -4.41 -4.24
N THR A 46 -8.54 -3.72 -5.38
CA THR A 46 -8.97 -2.34 -5.54
C THR A 46 -9.78 -2.27 -6.82
N VAL A 47 -11.05 -1.86 -6.74
CA VAL A 47 -11.97 -1.79 -7.88
C VAL A 47 -12.75 -0.49 -7.88
N GLY A 48 -12.94 0.11 -9.06
CA GLY A 48 -13.71 1.32 -9.27
C GLY A 48 -14.96 1.06 -10.13
N GLY A 49 -16.03 1.79 -9.85
CA GLY A 49 -17.30 1.69 -10.58
C GLY A 49 -18.40 2.55 -9.99
N ASP A 50 -19.60 2.38 -10.51
CA ASP A 50 -20.78 3.05 -9.97
C ASP A 50 -21.14 2.46 -8.59
N ILE A 51 -21.66 3.31 -7.70
CA ILE A 51 -21.95 2.91 -6.30
C ILE A 51 -22.86 1.70 -6.21
N ASP A 52 -23.85 1.60 -7.08
CA ASP A 52 -24.82 0.49 -7.00
C ASP A 52 -24.19 -0.82 -7.48
N ASP A 53 -23.33 -0.76 -8.51
CA ASP A 53 -22.54 -1.91 -8.97
C ASP A 53 -21.53 -2.34 -7.90
N LEU A 54 -20.87 -1.39 -7.23
CA LEU A 54 -19.97 -1.68 -6.13
C LEU A 54 -20.69 -2.30 -4.91
N LYS A 55 -21.91 -1.86 -4.59
CA LYS A 55 -22.75 -2.50 -3.55
C LYS A 55 -23.16 -3.92 -3.93
N ALA A 56 -23.50 -4.14 -5.21
CA ALA A 56 -23.79 -5.48 -5.72
C ALA A 56 -22.55 -6.39 -5.65
N TYR A 57 -21.39 -5.86 -6.03
CA TYR A 57 -20.11 -6.55 -5.89
C TYR A 57 -19.82 -6.96 -4.44
N ILE A 58 -19.97 -6.04 -3.48
CA ILE A 58 -19.80 -6.31 -2.04
C ILE A 58 -20.71 -7.44 -1.59
N LYS A 59 -22.00 -7.34 -1.95
CA LYS A 59 -23.01 -8.34 -1.57
C LYS A 59 -22.67 -9.73 -2.08
N GLN A 60 -22.27 -9.85 -3.34
CA GLN A 60 -21.93 -11.13 -3.95
C GLN A 60 -20.59 -11.67 -3.43
N THR A 61 -19.58 -10.82 -3.27
CA THR A 61 -18.28 -11.24 -2.73
C THR A 61 -18.43 -11.81 -1.30
N LYS A 62 -19.28 -11.22 -0.47
CA LYS A 62 -19.56 -11.72 0.89
C LYS A 62 -20.35 -13.03 0.95
N GLN A 63 -20.84 -13.55 -0.16
CA GLN A 63 -21.48 -14.88 -0.19
C GLN A 63 -20.46 -16.02 -0.10
N TYR A 64 -19.22 -15.78 -0.48
CA TYR A 64 -18.14 -16.76 -0.27
C TYR A 64 -17.84 -16.87 1.25
N ALA A 65 -17.82 -18.10 1.77
CA ALA A 65 -17.74 -18.33 3.22
C ALA A 65 -16.55 -17.63 3.89
N GLY A 66 -15.36 -17.69 3.26
CA GLY A 66 -14.15 -17.03 3.76
C GLY A 66 -14.14 -15.50 3.64
N PHE A 67 -15.14 -14.89 2.95
CA PHE A 67 -15.20 -13.44 2.72
C PHE A 67 -16.37 -12.76 3.42
N LYS A 68 -17.11 -13.44 4.29
CA LYS A 68 -18.30 -12.88 4.97
C LYS A 68 -17.98 -11.60 5.75
N ASP A 69 -16.86 -11.56 6.42
CA ASP A 69 -16.40 -10.48 7.30
C ASP A 69 -15.37 -9.53 6.62
N ILE A 70 -15.17 -9.69 5.29
CA ILE A 70 -14.28 -8.78 4.54
C ILE A 70 -14.73 -7.33 4.70
N VAL A 71 -13.77 -6.45 5.01
CA VAL A 71 -14.00 -5.02 5.19
C VAL A 71 -13.66 -4.29 3.91
N PHE A 72 -14.67 -3.60 3.36
CA PHE A 72 -14.49 -2.73 2.19
C PHE A 72 -14.33 -1.28 2.64
N LYS A 73 -13.30 -0.63 2.12
CA LYS A 73 -13.00 0.78 2.35
C LYS A 73 -13.36 1.56 1.10
N TRP A 74 -14.12 2.62 1.27
CA TRP A 74 -14.52 3.51 0.19
C TRP A 74 -13.47 4.61 0.00
N SER A 75 -13.21 4.98 -1.24
CA SER A 75 -12.37 6.10 -1.60
C SER A 75 -13.01 6.88 -2.75
N ASP A 76 -12.76 8.17 -2.80
CA ASP A 76 -13.11 9.00 -3.95
C ASP A 76 -12.33 8.53 -5.18
N GLY A 77 -12.96 8.64 -6.34
CA GLY A 77 -12.41 8.21 -7.61
C GLY A 77 -13.45 7.49 -8.46
N SER A 78 -12.99 6.89 -9.55
CA SER A 78 -13.84 6.27 -10.56
C SER A 78 -13.21 4.99 -11.13
N ARG A 79 -13.94 4.26 -11.97
CA ARG A 79 -13.37 3.15 -12.74
C ARG A 79 -12.33 3.61 -13.78
N GLU A 80 -12.39 4.87 -14.20
CA GLU A 80 -11.47 5.43 -15.19
C GLU A 80 -10.06 5.64 -14.61
N ASP A 81 -9.92 5.62 -13.27
CA ASP A 81 -8.62 5.60 -12.59
C ASP A 81 -7.88 4.25 -12.75
N PHE A 82 -8.48 3.31 -13.47
CA PHE A 82 -7.90 2.02 -13.82
C PHE A 82 -8.03 1.76 -15.32
N PRO A 83 -6.93 1.45 -16.04
CA PRO A 83 -6.97 1.23 -17.48
C PRO A 83 -7.82 0.01 -17.88
N ARG A 84 -7.92 -0.99 -17.00
CA ARG A 84 -8.66 -2.24 -17.26
C ARG A 84 -8.98 -3.01 -15.98
N MET A 85 -9.85 -4.04 -16.07
CA MET A 85 -10.01 -5.05 -15.02
C MET A 85 -8.93 -6.12 -15.12
N SER A 86 -8.18 -6.35 -14.04
CA SER A 86 -7.12 -7.35 -13.95
C SER A 86 -7.30 -8.23 -12.70
N VAL A 87 -7.62 -9.50 -12.88
CA VAL A 87 -7.65 -10.49 -11.78
C VAL A 87 -6.55 -11.52 -12.03
N LYS A 88 -5.67 -11.72 -11.05
CA LYS A 88 -4.50 -12.61 -11.19
C LYS A 88 -4.33 -13.48 -9.96
N VAL A 89 -4.01 -14.77 -10.18
CA VAL A 89 -3.51 -15.63 -9.11
C VAL A 89 -2.03 -15.34 -8.90
N ARG A 90 -1.62 -15.28 -7.65
CA ARG A 90 -0.24 -15.11 -7.19
C ARG A 90 0.02 -16.05 -6.03
N ARG A 91 1.28 -16.40 -5.77
CA ARG A 91 1.67 -17.17 -4.58
C ARG A 91 1.41 -16.40 -3.28
N GLU A 92 1.44 -15.07 -3.35
CA GLU A 92 1.28 -14.16 -2.22
C GLU A 92 0.31 -13.03 -2.58
N LEU A 93 -0.40 -12.51 -1.58
CA LEU A 93 -1.22 -11.30 -1.72
C LEU A 93 -0.39 -10.02 -1.70
N VAL A 94 0.79 -10.07 -1.08
CA VAL A 94 1.81 -9.02 -1.06
C VAL A 94 3.13 -9.65 -1.43
N GLY A 95 3.82 -9.08 -2.40
CA GLY A 95 5.01 -9.69 -3.01
C GLY A 95 6.28 -9.54 -2.19
N PHE A 96 6.34 -10.16 -1.03
CA PHE A 96 7.57 -10.26 -0.21
C PHE A 96 8.54 -11.33 -0.75
N GLN A 97 8.09 -12.20 -1.65
CA GLN A 97 8.80 -13.38 -2.15
C GLN A 97 9.19 -14.39 -1.06
N ALA A 98 8.38 -14.46 -0.01
CA ALA A 98 8.54 -15.37 1.10
C ALA A 98 7.17 -15.92 1.54
N PRO A 99 6.47 -16.69 0.69
CA PRO A 99 5.15 -17.22 1.01
C PRO A 99 5.17 -18.12 2.26
N GLU A 100 6.29 -18.77 2.56
CA GLU A 100 6.53 -19.60 3.75
C GLU A 100 6.59 -18.78 5.07
N GLU A 101 6.84 -17.49 4.98
CA GLU A 101 6.78 -16.60 6.15
C GLU A 101 5.35 -16.36 6.64
N VAL A 102 4.36 -16.60 5.79
CA VAL A 102 2.95 -16.30 6.06
C VAL A 102 2.19 -17.59 6.30
N GLN A 103 1.64 -17.74 7.50
CA GLN A 103 0.65 -18.76 7.82
C GLN A 103 -0.71 -18.10 7.98
N VAL A 104 -1.75 -18.67 7.40
CA VAL A 104 -3.09 -18.13 7.40
C VAL A 104 -4.09 -19.17 7.92
N ASN A 105 -5.01 -18.73 8.76
CA ASN A 105 -6.18 -19.49 9.18
C ASN A 105 -7.46 -18.65 8.96
N ASP A 106 -8.62 -19.16 9.38
CA ASP A 106 -9.90 -18.46 9.22
C ASP A 106 -9.96 -17.07 9.90
N SER A 107 -9.09 -16.83 10.88
CA SER A 107 -9.00 -15.55 11.59
C SER A 107 -8.04 -14.56 10.90
N GLY A 108 -7.26 -14.98 9.90
CA GLY A 108 -6.28 -14.15 9.19
C GLY A 108 -4.84 -14.65 9.31
N VAL A 109 -3.87 -13.74 9.26
CA VAL A 109 -2.44 -14.06 9.40
C VAL A 109 -2.12 -14.48 10.83
N VAL A 110 -1.52 -15.67 10.97
CA VAL A 110 -1.13 -16.21 12.27
C VAL A 110 0.08 -15.46 12.81
N GLY A 111 0.01 -15.04 14.07
CA GLY A 111 1.12 -14.36 14.75
C GLY A 111 1.27 -12.89 14.36
N GLY A 112 0.31 -12.29 13.66
CA GLY A 112 0.31 -10.86 13.30
C GLY A 112 0.25 -9.92 14.52
N GLY A 113 0.48 -8.63 14.27
CA GLY A 113 0.38 -7.56 15.26
C GLY A 113 -1.07 -7.28 15.65
N LYS A 114 -1.24 -6.73 16.86
CA LYS A 114 -2.58 -6.32 17.33
C LYS A 114 -3.09 -5.12 16.54
N HIS A 115 -4.30 -5.21 16.00
CA HIS A 115 -4.95 -4.11 15.31
C HIS A 115 -5.37 -3.00 16.30
N LEU A 116 -5.03 -1.77 15.96
CA LEU A 116 -5.44 -0.57 16.68
C LEU A 116 -6.29 0.31 15.77
N LYS A 117 -7.49 0.66 16.20
CA LYS A 117 -8.28 1.71 15.55
C LYS A 117 -7.55 3.05 15.65
N PRO A 118 -7.76 4.01 14.72
CA PRO A 118 -7.08 5.30 14.75
C PRO A 118 -7.08 6.00 16.13
N ARG A 119 -8.21 5.99 16.85
CA ARG A 119 -8.29 6.52 18.20
C ARG A 119 -7.35 5.81 19.20
N GLN A 120 -7.26 4.49 19.12
CA GLN A 120 -6.41 3.70 20.02
C GLN A 120 -4.91 3.96 19.75
N VAL A 121 -4.55 4.34 18.51
CA VAL A 121 -3.18 4.79 18.20
C VAL A 121 -2.84 6.07 18.98
N HIS A 122 -3.75 7.05 19.00
CA HIS A 122 -3.57 8.27 19.80
C HIS A 122 -3.48 7.97 21.30
N GLU A 123 -4.39 7.16 21.83
CA GLU A 123 -4.37 6.72 23.23
C GLU A 123 -3.04 6.03 23.61
N LEU A 124 -2.49 5.23 22.68
CA LEU A 124 -1.19 4.55 22.88
C LEU A 124 -0.04 5.59 22.94
N VAL A 125 -0.01 6.52 21.98
CA VAL A 125 1.02 7.57 21.93
C VAL A 125 0.91 8.50 23.15
N GLU A 126 -0.30 8.91 23.54
CA GLU A 126 -0.53 9.74 24.71
C GLU A 126 -0.06 9.08 25.99
N LYS A 127 -0.27 7.77 26.12
CA LYS A 127 0.10 7.01 27.32
C LYS A 127 1.59 6.72 27.43
N TYR A 128 2.27 6.43 26.31
CA TYR A 128 3.61 5.88 26.31
C TYR A 128 4.67 6.77 25.64
N GLY A 129 4.27 7.89 25.01
CA GLY A 129 5.17 8.87 24.43
C GLY A 129 6.23 8.27 23.51
N ASP A 130 7.51 8.52 23.81
CA ASP A 130 8.67 8.10 23.03
C ASP A 130 8.91 6.58 23.03
N ASP A 131 8.17 5.82 23.83
CA ASP A 131 8.20 4.35 23.80
C ASP A 131 7.33 3.77 22.66
N VAL A 132 6.56 4.63 21.96
CA VAL A 132 5.82 4.25 20.76
C VAL A 132 6.62 4.62 19.53
N VAL A 133 6.88 3.66 18.66
CA VAL A 133 7.61 3.83 17.42
C VAL A 133 6.69 3.52 16.26
N PHE A 134 6.48 4.49 15.37
CA PHE A 134 5.84 4.24 14.07
C PHE A 134 6.84 3.61 13.12
N PHE A 135 6.45 2.53 12.46
CA PHE A 135 7.29 1.83 11.49
C PHE A 135 6.58 1.75 10.13
N ASP A 136 7.16 2.39 9.13
CA ASP A 136 6.55 2.42 7.80
C ASP A 136 6.70 1.07 7.10
N GLY A 137 5.59 0.40 6.87
CA GLY A 137 5.52 -0.87 6.14
C GLY A 137 5.37 -0.68 4.63
N ARG A 138 5.72 0.49 4.09
CA ARG A 138 5.69 0.82 2.68
C ARG A 138 7.11 0.94 2.13
N ASN A 139 7.22 1.02 0.80
CA ASN A 139 8.48 1.31 0.16
C ASN A 139 8.93 2.74 0.48
N GLU A 140 10.25 2.97 0.52
CA GLU A 140 10.85 4.25 0.89
C GLU A 140 10.29 5.44 0.09
N HIS A 141 10.08 5.27 -1.23
CA HIS A 141 9.56 6.33 -2.09
C HIS A 141 8.16 6.81 -1.66
N GLU A 142 7.32 5.92 -1.12
CA GLU A 142 5.98 6.29 -0.61
C GLU A 142 6.11 7.20 0.63
N ALA A 143 7.10 6.97 1.49
CA ALA A 143 7.35 7.77 2.69
C ALA A 143 7.90 9.16 2.37
N LYS A 144 8.54 9.36 1.21
CA LYS A 144 9.08 10.66 0.78
C LYS A 144 8.01 11.75 0.69
N ILE A 145 6.77 11.39 0.36
CA ILE A 145 5.69 12.36 0.20
C ILE A 145 4.71 12.38 1.37
N GLY A 146 4.75 11.40 2.26
CA GLY A 146 3.89 11.37 3.44
C GLY A 146 4.24 10.23 4.37
N LYS A 147 4.24 10.49 5.68
CA LYS A 147 4.54 9.52 6.73
C LYS A 147 3.99 9.97 8.09
N PHE A 148 3.93 9.06 9.04
CA PHE A 148 3.69 9.46 10.43
C PHE A 148 4.88 10.23 10.98
N ARG A 149 4.62 11.21 11.82
CA ARG A 149 5.63 12.05 12.46
C ARG A 149 6.61 11.17 13.26
N GLY A 150 7.91 11.35 13.03
CA GLY A 150 8.96 10.58 13.69
C GLY A 150 9.04 9.10 13.30
N ALA A 151 8.35 8.68 12.22
CA ALA A 151 8.36 7.29 11.82
C ALA A 151 9.74 6.81 11.36
N VAL A 152 10.06 5.58 11.75
CA VAL A 152 11.15 4.79 11.18
C VAL A 152 10.72 4.38 9.76
N VAL A 153 11.52 4.78 8.77
CA VAL A 153 11.33 4.44 7.36
C VAL A 153 12.42 3.46 6.96
N PRO A 154 12.09 2.18 6.74
CA PRO A 154 13.05 1.19 6.26
C PRO A 154 13.59 1.54 4.87
N ASN A 155 14.84 1.18 4.61
CA ASN A 155 15.45 1.36 3.30
C ASN A 155 14.99 0.25 2.34
N THR A 156 13.74 0.33 1.90
CA THR A 156 13.11 -0.68 1.04
C THR A 156 12.62 -0.06 -0.25
N ASN A 157 13.17 -0.48 -1.37
CA ASN A 157 12.69 -0.10 -2.70
C ASN A 157 11.45 -0.90 -3.09
N THR A 158 11.41 -2.17 -2.65
CA THR A 158 10.32 -3.11 -2.88
C THR A 158 9.95 -3.83 -1.60
N SER A 159 8.79 -4.47 -1.56
CA SER A 159 8.39 -5.30 -0.42
C SER A 159 9.32 -6.50 -0.16
N ARG A 160 10.13 -6.89 -1.14
CA ARG A 160 11.10 -8.01 -1.00
C ARG A 160 12.24 -7.67 -0.05
N ASP A 161 12.62 -6.40 -0.01
CA ASP A 161 13.76 -5.92 0.78
C ASP A 161 13.47 -5.96 2.28
N PHE A 162 12.18 -6.10 2.68
CA PHE A 162 11.78 -6.10 4.11
C PHE A 162 12.37 -7.25 4.92
N ILE A 163 12.62 -8.41 4.31
CA ILE A 163 13.16 -9.56 5.05
C ILE A 163 14.58 -9.24 5.49
N GLU A 164 15.44 -8.88 4.54
CA GLU A 164 16.83 -8.51 4.81
C GLU A 164 16.91 -7.29 5.75
N GLU A 165 16.06 -6.30 5.52
CA GLU A 165 15.99 -5.10 6.34
C GLU A 165 15.62 -5.41 7.80
N LEU A 166 14.63 -6.28 8.06
CA LEU A 166 14.21 -6.68 9.38
C LEU A 166 15.21 -7.63 10.08
N GLU A 167 16.06 -8.30 9.33
CA GLU A 167 17.14 -9.15 9.85
C GLU A 167 18.40 -8.37 10.24
N SER A 168 18.48 -7.13 9.78
CA SER A 168 19.60 -6.25 10.12
C SER A 168 19.56 -5.82 11.59
N ASP A 169 20.71 -5.48 12.15
CA ASP A 169 20.84 -5.00 13.54
C ASP A 169 20.31 -3.57 13.77
N LYS A 170 19.93 -2.87 12.70
CA LYS A 170 19.44 -1.47 12.72
C LYS A 170 18.28 -1.22 13.68
N TYR A 171 17.48 -2.23 13.96
CA TYR A 171 16.24 -2.11 14.73
C TYR A 171 16.31 -2.75 16.12
N ASN A 172 17.49 -3.17 16.57
CA ASN A 172 17.65 -3.84 17.86
C ASN A 172 17.19 -2.96 19.04
N ASP A 173 17.40 -1.66 18.95
CA ASP A 173 17.02 -0.65 19.95
C ASP A 173 15.49 -0.41 20.06
N ILE A 174 14.72 -0.79 19.05
CA ILE A 174 13.25 -0.65 19.07
C ILE A 174 12.51 -1.97 19.27
N LYS A 175 13.20 -3.11 19.34
CA LYS A 175 12.54 -4.42 19.51
C LYS A 175 11.75 -4.54 20.81
N ASP A 176 12.17 -3.82 21.85
CA ASP A 176 11.51 -3.80 23.16
C ASP A 176 10.44 -2.70 23.28
N LYS A 177 10.35 -1.80 22.29
CA LYS A 177 9.36 -0.72 22.24
C LYS A 177 8.02 -1.18 21.65
N LYS A 178 7.02 -0.31 21.78
CA LYS A 178 5.69 -0.48 21.17
C LYS A 178 5.72 -0.05 19.72
N VAL A 179 5.91 -0.99 18.81
CA VAL A 179 6.02 -0.69 17.38
C VAL A 179 4.65 -0.73 16.73
N VAL A 180 4.24 0.40 16.13
CA VAL A 180 2.99 0.54 15.37
C VAL A 180 3.33 0.55 13.88
N THR A 181 3.09 -0.57 13.20
CA THR A 181 3.30 -0.63 11.75
C THR A 181 2.12 -0.05 11.01
N TYR A 182 2.38 0.54 9.84
CA TYR A 182 1.34 1.08 8.97
C TYR A 182 1.71 0.94 7.49
N CYS A 183 0.69 0.82 6.65
CA CYS A 183 0.80 0.96 5.20
C CYS A 183 -0.48 1.57 4.66
N THR A 184 -0.62 1.75 3.35
CA THR A 184 -1.77 2.42 2.72
C THR A 184 -3.11 1.88 3.23
N GLY A 185 -3.36 0.58 3.10
CA GLY A 185 -4.65 -0.05 3.44
C GLY A 185 -4.59 -1.11 4.54
N GLY A 186 -3.40 -1.40 5.12
CA GLY A 186 -3.21 -2.38 6.19
C GLY A 186 -2.63 -3.73 5.74
N ILE A 187 -2.80 -4.12 4.49
CA ILE A 187 -2.48 -5.49 4.02
C ILE A 187 -1.00 -5.87 4.19
N ARG A 188 -0.07 -4.96 3.89
CA ARG A 188 1.38 -5.23 4.07
C ARG A 188 1.70 -5.46 5.53
N CYS A 189 1.04 -4.72 6.43
CA CYS A 189 1.26 -4.81 7.86
C CYS A 189 0.82 -6.13 8.48
N GLU A 190 -0.18 -6.81 7.91
CA GLU A 190 -0.55 -8.16 8.33
C GLU A 190 0.66 -9.10 8.30
N VAL A 191 1.42 -9.03 7.22
CA VAL A 191 2.60 -9.88 7.01
C VAL A 191 3.82 -9.33 7.78
N ILE A 192 4.12 -8.03 7.65
CA ILE A 192 5.28 -7.39 8.29
C ILE A 192 5.23 -7.55 9.80
N SER A 193 4.06 -7.35 10.42
CA SER A 193 3.93 -7.50 11.87
C SER A 193 4.20 -8.93 12.36
N ALA A 194 3.79 -9.93 11.57
CA ALA A 194 4.13 -11.33 11.87
C ALA A 194 5.63 -11.60 11.70
N MET A 195 6.25 -11.07 10.63
CA MET A 195 7.69 -11.16 10.40
C MET A 195 8.49 -10.49 11.53
N MET A 196 8.06 -9.30 12.00
CA MET A 196 8.69 -8.60 13.12
C MET A 196 8.64 -9.42 14.40
N LYS A 197 7.49 -9.98 14.75
CA LYS A 197 7.34 -10.81 15.95
C LYS A 197 8.22 -12.05 15.91
N LYS A 198 8.35 -12.71 14.76
CA LYS A 198 9.28 -13.83 14.56
C LYS A 198 10.75 -13.43 14.78
N ARG A 199 11.09 -12.14 14.53
CA ARG A 199 12.45 -11.59 14.68
C ARG A 199 12.67 -10.85 16.00
N GLY A 200 11.82 -11.13 17.01
CA GLY A 200 12.03 -10.72 18.40
C GLY A 200 11.46 -9.36 18.79
N PHE A 201 10.67 -8.71 17.93
CA PHE A 201 9.91 -7.53 18.36
C PHE A 201 8.80 -7.95 19.34
N LYS A 202 8.79 -7.37 20.52
CA LYS A 202 7.94 -7.85 21.63
C LYS A 202 6.50 -7.35 21.52
N GLU A 203 6.33 -6.05 21.27
CA GLU A 203 5.03 -5.41 21.21
C GLU A 203 4.78 -4.82 19.82
N VAL A 204 4.15 -5.58 18.93
CA VAL A 204 3.84 -5.15 17.56
C VAL A 204 2.35 -4.92 17.38
N TYR A 205 2.03 -3.74 16.93
CA TYR A 205 0.69 -3.26 16.59
C TYR A 205 0.63 -2.92 15.10
N GLN A 206 -0.58 -2.82 14.56
CA GLN A 206 -0.82 -2.31 13.22
C GLN A 206 -2.06 -1.43 13.19
N ILE A 207 -2.06 -0.41 12.33
CA ILE A 207 -3.22 0.48 12.18
C ILE A 207 -4.31 -0.25 11.40
N ASP A 208 -5.45 -0.46 12.06
CA ASP A 208 -6.63 -1.09 11.43
C ASP A 208 -7.08 -0.26 10.23
N GLY A 209 -7.07 -0.88 9.07
CA GLY A 209 -7.40 -0.24 7.80
C GLY A 209 -6.33 0.71 7.25
N GLY A 210 -5.17 0.80 7.91
CA GLY A 210 -4.00 1.54 7.46
C GLY A 210 -4.18 3.06 7.44
N ILE A 211 -3.33 3.73 6.65
CA ILE A 211 -3.32 5.20 6.51
C ILE A 211 -4.68 5.72 6.00
N VAL A 212 -5.35 4.99 5.10
CA VAL A 212 -6.67 5.40 4.58
C VAL A 212 -7.68 5.59 5.71
N LYS A 213 -7.80 4.60 6.61
CA LYS A 213 -8.72 4.71 7.76
C LYS A 213 -8.28 5.74 8.79
N TYR A 214 -6.99 5.91 8.95
CA TYR A 214 -6.45 6.96 9.81
C TYR A 214 -6.78 8.35 9.27
N GLY A 215 -6.59 8.58 7.97
CA GLY A 215 -6.90 9.84 7.30
C GLY A 215 -8.40 10.17 7.29
N GLU A 216 -9.29 9.16 7.13
CA GLU A 216 -10.74 9.34 7.28
C GLU A 216 -11.10 9.86 8.68
N ALA A 217 -10.39 9.45 9.72
CA ALA A 217 -10.70 9.81 11.11
C ALA A 217 -10.10 11.15 11.54
N TYR A 218 -8.90 11.50 11.08
CA TYR A 218 -8.14 12.64 11.60
C TYR A 218 -7.71 13.64 10.51
N GLY A 219 -7.82 13.31 9.23
CA GLY A 219 -7.32 14.15 8.15
C GLY A 219 -5.84 14.51 8.36
N ASP A 220 -5.54 15.81 8.24
CA ASP A 220 -4.21 16.37 8.46
C ASP A 220 -4.02 16.93 9.90
N ASP A 221 -5.03 16.81 10.77
CA ASP A 221 -4.97 17.28 12.15
C ASP A 221 -4.35 16.22 13.11
N GLY A 222 -4.00 15.04 12.59
CA GLY A 222 -3.45 13.94 13.38
C GLY A 222 -1.91 13.86 13.40
N LEU A 223 -1.43 12.63 13.48
CA LEU A 223 0.02 12.31 13.51
C LEU A 223 0.61 12.06 12.12
N TRP A 224 -0.23 12.02 11.07
CA TRP A 224 0.18 11.88 9.68
C TRP A 224 0.62 13.23 9.12
N GLU A 225 1.65 13.22 8.27
CA GLU A 225 2.14 14.39 7.54
C GLU A 225 2.32 14.06 6.07
N GLY A 226 1.83 14.94 5.20
CA GLY A 226 2.01 14.84 3.75
C GLY A 226 0.90 14.14 3.00
N SER A 227 1.21 13.73 1.77
CA SER A 227 0.28 13.09 0.83
C SER A 227 0.37 11.58 0.92
N LEU A 228 -0.72 10.88 0.62
CA LEU A 228 -0.74 9.43 0.53
C LEU A 228 -0.51 8.97 -0.90
N ARG A 229 0.52 8.13 -1.13
CA ARG A 229 0.73 7.44 -2.41
C ARG A 229 -0.33 6.34 -2.58
N VAL A 230 -1.04 6.35 -3.72
CA VAL A 230 -1.99 5.32 -4.12
C VAL A 230 -1.54 4.64 -5.42
N PHE A 231 -2.06 3.43 -5.70
CA PHE A 231 -1.62 2.59 -6.82
C PHE A 231 -2.63 2.57 -7.98
N ASP A 232 -3.23 3.72 -8.25
CA ASP A 232 -4.09 3.99 -9.40
C ASP A 232 -3.63 5.29 -10.09
N ASP A 233 -4.32 5.70 -11.15
CA ASP A 233 -3.90 6.83 -12.00
C ASP A 233 -3.94 8.19 -11.27
N ARG A 234 -4.56 8.27 -10.10
CA ARG A 234 -4.50 9.45 -9.21
C ARG A 234 -3.10 9.68 -8.66
N MET A 235 -2.29 8.64 -8.55
CA MET A 235 -0.93 8.63 -8.03
C MET A 235 -0.82 9.04 -6.56
N THR A 236 -1.44 10.15 -6.15
CA THR A 236 -1.40 10.69 -4.77
C THR A 236 -2.77 11.20 -4.34
N VAL A 237 -3.01 11.16 -3.03
CA VAL A 237 -4.24 11.66 -2.40
C VAL A 237 -3.87 12.47 -1.16
N ASN A 238 -4.52 13.63 -0.99
CA ASN A 238 -4.48 14.42 0.22
C ASN A 238 -5.74 14.17 1.06
N PHE A 239 -5.63 14.24 2.38
CA PHE A 239 -6.80 14.09 3.25
C PHE A 239 -7.59 15.38 3.38
N SER A 240 -6.96 16.56 3.19
CA SER A 240 -7.60 17.85 3.09
C SER A 240 -6.73 18.84 2.30
N ASP A 241 -7.26 20.04 2.08
CA ASP A 241 -6.51 21.15 1.47
C ASP A 241 -5.39 21.69 2.37
N LYS A 242 -5.33 21.25 3.64
CA LYS A 242 -4.28 21.63 4.60
C LYS A 242 -3.06 20.70 4.56
N ALA A 243 -3.08 19.67 3.73
CA ALA A 243 -1.99 18.68 3.64
C ALA A 243 -0.67 19.40 3.34
N LYS A 244 0.33 19.17 4.19
CA LYS A 244 1.68 19.72 3.98
C LYS A 244 2.38 18.96 2.85
N THR A 245 2.97 19.66 1.91
CA THR A 245 3.86 19.03 0.93
C THR A 245 5.24 18.82 1.57
N ILE A 246 5.55 17.59 1.98
CA ILE A 246 6.84 17.25 2.61
C ILE A 246 7.86 16.73 1.60
N GLY A 247 7.43 16.16 0.48
CA GLY A 247 8.31 15.66 -0.57
C GLY A 247 9.10 16.76 -1.28
N GLU A 248 10.22 16.38 -1.87
CA GLU A 248 11.12 17.29 -2.59
C GLU A 248 11.46 16.73 -3.98
N CYS A 249 11.40 17.59 -4.98
CA CYS A 249 11.80 17.25 -6.34
C CYS A 249 13.23 16.75 -6.36
N THR A 250 13.48 15.60 -6.96
CA THR A 250 14.80 14.96 -7.07
C THR A 250 15.83 15.86 -7.76
N HIS A 251 15.39 16.81 -8.61
CA HIS A 251 16.27 17.64 -9.42
C HIS A 251 16.53 19.03 -8.85
N CYS A 252 15.53 19.68 -8.26
CA CYS A 252 15.64 21.09 -7.83
C CYS A 252 15.25 21.31 -6.37
N SER A 253 14.94 20.26 -5.61
CA SER A 253 14.54 20.29 -4.19
C SER A 253 13.27 21.12 -3.88
N ARG A 254 12.55 21.59 -4.90
CA ARG A 254 11.24 22.24 -4.69
C ARG A 254 10.27 21.24 -4.09
N LYS A 255 9.44 21.68 -3.16
CA LYS A 255 8.38 20.85 -2.54
C LYS A 255 7.41 20.34 -3.59
N THR A 256 7.18 19.02 -3.59
CA THR A 256 6.27 18.34 -4.50
C THR A 256 5.83 16.99 -3.94
N SER A 257 4.64 16.55 -4.31
CA SER A 257 4.16 15.17 -4.08
C SER A 257 3.94 14.43 -5.41
N ASN A 258 4.35 15.02 -6.54
CA ASN A 258 4.09 14.48 -7.86
C ASN A 258 5.13 13.43 -8.24
N PHE A 259 4.66 12.25 -8.63
CA PHE A 259 5.47 11.19 -9.21
C PHE A 259 5.19 11.05 -10.70
N GLU A 260 6.25 10.79 -11.47
CA GLU A 260 6.16 10.34 -12.84
C GLU A 260 6.85 8.99 -13.01
N ASN A 261 6.35 8.18 -13.94
CA ASN A 261 7.06 6.97 -14.32
C ASN A 261 8.36 7.36 -15.04
N CYS A 262 9.42 6.58 -14.81
CA CYS A 262 10.64 6.75 -15.57
C CYS A 262 10.38 6.69 -17.08
N ALA A 263 10.91 7.63 -17.84
CA ALA A 263 10.73 7.68 -19.29
C ALA A 263 11.38 6.48 -20.04
N PHE A 264 12.25 5.72 -19.38
CA PHE A 264 12.76 4.46 -19.93
C PHE A 264 11.74 3.35 -19.76
N ALA A 265 11.15 2.87 -20.86
CA ALA A 265 10.03 1.93 -20.87
C ALA A 265 10.26 0.62 -20.08
N ASN A 266 11.51 0.18 -19.93
CA ASN A 266 11.87 -1.02 -19.19
C ASN A 266 12.19 -0.74 -17.70
N CYS A 267 12.15 0.53 -17.27
CA CYS A 267 12.28 0.93 -15.88
C CYS A 267 10.88 1.10 -15.28
N ASN A 268 10.64 0.47 -14.14
CA ASN A 268 9.37 0.60 -13.42
C ASN A 268 9.46 1.55 -12.22
N ASP A 269 10.57 2.27 -12.08
CA ASP A 269 10.79 3.19 -10.98
C ASP A 269 10.12 4.54 -11.23
N LEU A 270 9.85 5.23 -10.13
CA LEU A 270 9.18 6.53 -10.10
C LEU A 270 10.20 7.66 -9.89
N VAL A 271 9.95 8.79 -10.51
CA VAL A 271 10.69 10.03 -10.30
C VAL A 271 9.80 10.98 -9.51
N LEU A 272 10.25 11.43 -8.34
CA LEU A 272 9.58 12.50 -7.60
C LEU A 272 10.00 13.85 -8.20
N ILE A 273 9.09 14.50 -8.92
CA ILE A 273 9.40 15.61 -9.80
C ILE A 273 8.36 16.72 -9.72
N CYS A 274 8.78 17.98 -9.62
CA CYS A 274 7.87 19.13 -9.66
C CYS A 274 7.43 19.46 -11.09
N GLU A 275 6.32 20.20 -11.22
CA GLU A 275 5.72 20.55 -12.50
C GLU A 275 6.69 21.26 -13.47
N ASP A 276 7.58 22.12 -12.97
CA ASP A 276 8.54 22.82 -13.82
C ASP A 276 9.61 21.86 -14.37
N CYS A 277 10.19 21.02 -13.51
CA CYS A 277 11.19 20.03 -13.95
C CYS A 277 10.59 18.98 -14.88
N LYS A 278 9.32 18.61 -14.70
CA LYS A 278 8.58 17.69 -15.57
C LYS A 278 8.53 18.17 -17.04
N GLN A 279 8.58 19.47 -17.29
CA GLN A 279 8.60 20.02 -18.64
C GLN A 279 9.93 19.75 -19.38
N THR A 280 10.95 19.27 -18.69
CA THR A 280 12.25 18.94 -19.27
C THR A 280 12.36 17.43 -19.46
N PRO A 281 12.27 16.90 -20.70
CA PRO A 281 12.23 15.45 -20.94
C PRO A 281 13.39 14.66 -20.34
N ASP A 282 14.58 15.27 -20.34
CA ASP A 282 15.79 14.66 -19.77
C ASP A 282 15.74 14.42 -18.26
N LEU A 283 14.85 15.11 -17.54
CA LEU A 283 14.65 14.95 -16.10
C LEU A 283 13.57 13.90 -15.74
N LEU A 284 12.94 13.27 -16.73
CA LEU A 284 11.95 12.21 -16.53
C LEU A 284 12.60 10.82 -16.36
N TYR A 285 13.91 10.71 -16.36
CA TYR A 285 14.60 9.45 -16.13
C TYR A 285 14.97 9.29 -14.65
N HIS A 286 14.70 8.09 -14.11
CA HIS A 286 15.00 7.76 -12.72
C HIS A 286 16.51 7.88 -12.41
N THR A 287 17.35 7.44 -13.35
CA THR A 287 18.81 7.54 -13.26
C THR A 287 19.43 7.96 -14.60
N GLN A 288 20.67 8.41 -14.57
CA GLN A 288 21.42 8.65 -15.82
C GLN A 288 21.60 7.39 -16.66
N GLU A 289 21.72 6.23 -16.03
CA GLU A 289 21.79 4.94 -16.72
C GLU A 289 20.49 4.64 -17.49
N CYS A 290 19.31 4.90 -16.90
CA CYS A 290 18.04 4.79 -17.59
C CYS A 290 17.99 5.67 -18.84
N ARG A 291 18.48 6.92 -18.72
CA ARG A 291 18.57 7.85 -19.87
C ARG A 291 19.50 7.32 -20.96
N GLN A 292 20.69 6.86 -20.61
CA GLN A 292 21.65 6.32 -21.57
C GLN A 292 21.09 5.09 -22.30
N ARG A 293 20.46 4.16 -21.57
CA ARG A 293 19.82 2.97 -22.14
C ARG A 293 18.67 3.34 -23.09
N ALA A 294 17.84 4.30 -22.72
CA ALA A 294 16.76 4.77 -23.58
C ALA A 294 17.29 5.34 -24.91
N LEU A 295 18.33 6.18 -24.85
CA LEU A 295 18.97 6.77 -26.03
C LEU A 295 19.64 5.72 -26.91
N SER A 296 20.27 4.70 -26.33
CA SER A 296 20.93 3.62 -27.10
C SER A 296 19.93 2.76 -27.86
N ILE A 297 18.70 2.58 -27.36
CA ILE A 297 17.62 1.82 -28.04
C ILE A 297 16.97 2.69 -29.13
N ALA A 298 16.89 4.00 -28.94
CA ALA A 298 16.32 4.93 -29.90
C ALA A 298 17.26 5.32 -31.05
N ALA A 299 18.58 5.00 -30.97
CA ALA A 299 19.52 5.25 -32.05
C ALA A 299 19.22 4.31 -33.22
N PRO A 300 18.93 4.84 -34.44
CA PRO A 300 18.75 3.98 -35.63
C PRO A 300 20.08 3.29 -35.94
N VAL A 301 19.99 1.98 -36.24
CA VAL A 301 21.11 1.18 -36.77
C VAL A 301 21.45 1.61 -38.18
#